data_3a2b2268beb86b7e6d8e88c77ee902fb
#
_entry.id   3a2b2268beb86b7e6d8e88c77ee902fb
#
_cell.length_a   1.000
_cell.length_b   1.000
_cell.length_c   1.000
_cell.angle_alpha   90.00
_cell.angle_beta   90.00
_cell.angle_gamma   90.00
#
_symmetry.space_group_name_H-M   'P 1'
#
loop_
_entity.id
_entity.type
_entity.pdbx_description
1 polymer ?
#
loop_
_entity_poly.entity_id
_entity_poly.type
_entity_poly.pdbx_seq_one_letter_code
_entity_poly.pdbx_strand_id
1 'polypeptide(L)'
;MRKKDLPDYVPTYIEDQAKEQRLDQELEIAQAVQKTFLPSRVEKLTGIDIAGICEPAQETGGDYYDMISLGKNRMAIAIGDVSGKGIQAAFYMTFVKGVLHSLSALILSPLELLNQLNRLFKENATRGTFVSMIYGILEADKRELTFARAGHNPMLVVRANGDAEWLMTKGIGVGVANSLLFMKGTEEYTLKLNEGDVAVLYTDGITEMFFFFF
;
A
#
# COMPACT_ATOMS: atom_id res chain seq x y z
N MET A 1 54.91 -8.59 -36.85
CA MET A 1 53.46 -8.72 -36.72
C MET A 1 52.98 -7.60 -35.80
N ARG A 2 52.31 -6.58 -36.37
CA ARG A 2 51.75 -5.46 -35.57
C ARG A 2 50.53 -5.97 -34.81
N LYS A 3 50.48 -5.74 -33.48
CA LYS A 3 49.24 -5.86 -32.70
C LYS A 3 48.21 -4.92 -33.33
N LYS A 4 47.14 -5.47 -33.90
CA LYS A 4 45.98 -4.72 -34.29
C LYS A 4 45.36 -4.15 -33.03
N ASP A 5 45.26 -2.84 -32.97
CA ASP A 5 44.52 -2.11 -31.96
C ASP A 5 43.07 -2.59 -32.02
N LEU A 6 42.65 -3.31 -31.00
CA LEU A 6 41.22 -3.52 -30.71
C LEU A 6 40.67 -2.17 -30.30
N PRO A 7 39.54 -1.74 -30.84
CA PRO A 7 38.99 -0.43 -30.50
C PRO A 7 38.66 -0.36 -29.01
N ASP A 8 38.95 0.80 -28.38
CA ASP A 8 38.69 1.14 -26.96
C ASP A 8 37.22 0.90 -26.52
N TYR A 9 36.35 0.58 -27.47
CA TYR A 9 34.91 0.32 -27.29
C TYR A 9 34.59 -1.01 -26.59
N VAL A 10 35.43 -2.03 -26.68
CA VAL A 10 35.14 -3.35 -26.10
C VAL A 10 35.23 -3.37 -24.57
N PRO A 11 36.19 -2.69 -23.91
CA PRO A 11 36.22 -2.61 -22.44
C PRO A 11 34.99 -1.90 -21.88
N THR A 12 34.56 -0.78 -22.49
CA THR A 12 33.39 -0.01 -22.06
C THR A 12 32.10 -0.83 -22.10
N TYR A 13 31.90 -1.63 -23.16
CA TYR A 13 30.73 -2.50 -23.31
C TYR A 13 30.66 -3.58 -22.23
N ILE A 14 31.80 -4.19 -21.88
CA ILE A 14 31.87 -5.23 -20.83
C ILE A 14 31.62 -4.60 -19.45
N GLU A 15 32.15 -3.42 -19.19
CA GLU A 15 31.92 -2.68 -17.94
C GLU A 15 30.45 -2.25 -17.80
N ASP A 16 29.82 -1.82 -18.89
CA ASP A 16 28.40 -1.44 -18.89
C ASP A 16 27.49 -2.64 -18.65
N GLN A 17 27.78 -3.79 -19.29
CA GLN A 17 27.03 -5.03 -19.04
C GLN A 17 27.19 -5.54 -17.60
N ALA A 18 28.39 -5.49 -17.04
CA ALA A 18 28.64 -5.91 -15.67
C ALA A 18 27.91 -4.99 -14.67
N LYS A 19 27.81 -3.69 -14.98
CA LYS A 19 27.08 -2.73 -14.16
C LYS A 19 25.57 -2.96 -14.22
N GLU A 20 25.03 -3.23 -15.40
CA GLU A 20 23.63 -3.57 -15.62
C GLU A 20 23.24 -4.85 -14.86
N GLN A 21 24.00 -5.92 -15.02
CA GLN A 21 23.79 -7.18 -14.29
C GLN A 21 23.82 -7.01 -12.76
N ARG A 22 24.71 -6.15 -12.27
CA ARG A 22 24.79 -5.86 -10.84
C ARG A 22 23.56 -5.10 -10.35
N LEU A 23 23.06 -4.14 -11.14
CA LEU A 23 21.86 -3.39 -10.84
C LEU A 23 20.64 -4.31 -10.79
N ASP A 24 20.51 -5.22 -11.75
CA ASP A 24 19.42 -6.20 -11.79
C ASP A 24 19.43 -7.10 -10.54
N GLN A 25 20.61 -7.56 -10.12
CA GLN A 25 20.73 -8.35 -8.90
C GLN A 25 20.34 -7.55 -7.63
N GLU A 26 20.73 -6.29 -7.55
CA GLU A 26 20.34 -5.41 -6.43
C GLU A 26 18.81 -5.17 -6.41
N LEU A 27 18.18 -5.06 -7.59
CA LEU A 27 16.72 -4.97 -7.73
C LEU A 27 16.00 -6.25 -7.31
N GLU A 28 16.49 -7.42 -7.73
CA GLU A 28 15.96 -8.72 -7.30
C GLU A 28 16.00 -8.89 -5.77
N ILE A 29 17.10 -8.48 -5.16
CA ILE A 29 17.24 -8.51 -3.69
C ILE A 29 16.20 -7.57 -3.04
N ALA A 30 16.06 -6.34 -3.55
CA ALA A 30 15.09 -5.38 -3.04
C ALA A 30 13.65 -5.92 -3.14
N GLN A 31 13.30 -6.55 -4.27
CA GLN A 31 12.01 -7.20 -4.46
C GLN A 31 11.79 -8.36 -3.46
N ALA A 32 12.78 -9.21 -3.28
CA ALA A 32 12.70 -10.32 -2.35
C ALA A 32 12.46 -9.83 -0.91
N VAL A 33 13.16 -8.75 -0.51
CA VAL A 33 12.95 -8.11 0.80
C VAL A 33 11.55 -7.50 0.89
N GLN A 34 11.09 -6.77 -0.13
CA GLN A 34 9.76 -6.16 -0.13
C GLN A 34 8.65 -7.21 0.03
N LYS A 35 8.76 -8.35 -0.66
CA LYS A 35 7.80 -9.47 -0.52
C LYS A 35 7.67 -9.97 0.92
N THR A 36 8.72 -9.90 1.73
CA THR A 36 8.65 -10.30 3.15
C THR A 36 7.81 -9.34 4.00
N PHE A 37 7.58 -8.13 3.52
CA PHE A 37 6.74 -7.15 4.22
C PHE A 37 5.24 -7.31 3.92
N LEU A 38 4.86 -8.03 2.86
CA LEU A 38 3.46 -8.32 2.60
C LEU A 38 2.95 -9.45 3.52
N PRO A 39 1.67 -9.45 3.90
CA PRO A 39 1.11 -10.49 4.76
C PRO A 39 1.23 -11.87 4.13
N SER A 40 1.97 -12.77 4.77
CA SER A 40 2.10 -14.18 4.35
C SER A 40 0.97 -15.06 4.89
N ARG A 41 0.27 -14.60 5.93
CA ARG A 41 -0.85 -15.30 6.57
C ARG A 41 -1.86 -14.26 7.05
N VAL A 42 -3.13 -14.59 6.88
CA VAL A 42 -4.24 -13.83 7.46
C VAL A 42 -4.67 -14.55 8.73
N GLU A 43 -4.65 -13.84 9.86
CA GLU A 43 -5.21 -14.35 11.09
C GLU A 43 -6.73 -14.49 10.94
N LYS A 44 -7.29 -15.62 11.37
CA LYS A 44 -8.72 -15.87 11.22
C LYS A 44 -9.51 -15.04 12.22
N LEU A 45 -10.49 -14.33 11.72
CA LEU A 45 -11.54 -13.70 12.51
C LEU A 45 -12.79 -14.58 12.52
N THR A 46 -13.49 -14.63 13.66
CA THR A 46 -14.70 -15.40 13.75
C THR A 46 -15.83 -14.75 12.94
N GLY A 47 -16.36 -15.48 11.95
CA GLY A 47 -17.49 -15.03 11.15
C GLY A 47 -17.16 -14.00 10.07
N ILE A 48 -15.86 -13.79 9.76
CA ILE A 48 -15.41 -12.94 8.66
C ILE A 48 -14.24 -13.63 7.93
N ASP A 49 -14.38 -13.77 6.62
CA ASP A 49 -13.31 -14.23 5.75
C ASP A 49 -12.60 -13.01 5.13
N ILE A 50 -11.27 -13.05 5.12
CA ILE A 50 -10.43 -11.98 4.53
C ILE A 50 -9.44 -12.63 3.59
N ALA A 51 -9.27 -12.03 2.41
CA ALA A 51 -8.24 -12.41 1.45
C ALA A 51 -7.58 -11.15 0.89
N GLY A 52 -6.32 -11.23 0.52
CA GLY A 52 -5.58 -10.15 -0.13
C GLY A 52 -4.51 -10.71 -1.05
N ILE A 53 -4.27 -10.01 -2.14
CA ILE A 53 -3.22 -10.31 -3.12
C ILE A 53 -2.54 -9.02 -3.54
N CYS A 54 -1.25 -9.06 -3.78
CA CYS A 54 -0.47 -7.98 -4.38
C CYS A 54 0.47 -8.59 -5.41
N GLU A 55 0.27 -8.18 -6.66
CA GLU A 55 1.10 -8.57 -7.80
C GLU A 55 1.76 -7.31 -8.37
N PRO A 56 3.03 -7.03 -8.02
CA PRO A 56 3.72 -5.85 -8.52
C PRO A 56 3.89 -5.89 -10.04
N ALA A 57 3.58 -4.78 -10.71
CA ALA A 57 3.76 -4.64 -12.16
C ALA A 57 5.25 -4.51 -12.57
N GLN A 58 6.11 -4.16 -11.65
CA GLN A 58 7.58 -4.06 -11.79
C GLN A 58 8.24 -4.86 -10.66
N GLU A 59 9.58 -4.92 -10.66
CA GLU A 59 10.36 -5.63 -9.65
C GLU A 59 10.08 -5.13 -8.23
N THR A 60 9.85 -3.81 -8.06
CA THR A 60 9.43 -3.20 -6.79
C THR A 60 8.33 -2.16 -7.03
N GLY A 61 7.40 -1.99 -6.07
CA GLY A 61 6.27 -1.08 -6.20
C GLY A 61 5.94 -0.30 -4.93
N GLY A 62 5.06 0.71 -5.09
CA GLY A 62 4.48 1.50 -4.00
C GLY A 62 3.26 0.85 -3.37
N ASP A 63 2.66 -0.12 -4.05
CA ASP A 63 1.46 -0.83 -3.58
C ASP A 63 1.71 -1.57 -2.28
N TYR A 64 0.76 -1.45 -1.37
CA TYR A 64 0.83 -2.02 -0.04
C TYR A 64 -0.54 -2.44 0.44
N TYR A 65 -0.61 -3.62 1.06
CA TYR A 65 -1.73 -3.98 1.93
C TYR A 65 -1.23 -4.67 3.18
N ASP A 66 -2.01 -4.58 4.25
CA ASP A 66 -1.67 -5.24 5.51
C ASP A 66 -2.91 -5.61 6.31
N MET A 67 -2.72 -6.63 7.17
CA MET A 67 -3.71 -7.13 8.11
C MET A 67 -3.02 -7.35 9.45
N ILE A 68 -3.24 -6.43 10.38
CA ILE A 68 -2.54 -6.38 11.67
C ILE A 68 -3.52 -6.85 12.75
N SER A 69 -3.22 -7.97 13.39
CA SER A 69 -4.03 -8.46 14.51
C SER A 69 -3.98 -7.50 15.69
N LEU A 70 -5.15 -7.09 16.17
CA LEU A 70 -5.31 -6.27 17.38
C LEU A 70 -5.82 -7.08 18.57
N GLY A 71 -5.94 -8.40 18.41
CA GLY A 71 -6.54 -9.30 19.40
C GLY A 71 -8.04 -9.08 19.61
N LYS A 72 -8.66 -9.89 20.42
CA LYS A 72 -10.10 -9.80 20.74
C LYS A 72 -11.00 -9.73 19.49
N ASN A 73 -10.74 -10.60 18.51
CA ASN A 73 -11.49 -10.68 17.26
C ASN A 73 -11.54 -9.35 16.48
N ARG A 74 -10.43 -8.57 16.54
CA ARG A 74 -10.25 -7.28 15.84
C ARG A 74 -9.00 -7.30 14.98
N MET A 75 -9.06 -6.64 13.85
CA MET A 75 -7.97 -6.54 12.88
C MET A 75 -7.89 -5.13 12.30
N ALA A 76 -6.70 -4.56 12.25
CA ALA A 76 -6.47 -3.41 11.42
C ALA A 76 -6.22 -3.85 9.98
N ILE A 77 -6.85 -3.18 9.03
CA ILE A 77 -6.73 -3.42 7.59
C ILE A 77 -6.17 -2.14 6.97
N ALA A 78 -5.15 -2.28 6.16
CA ALA A 78 -4.56 -1.19 5.41
C ALA A 78 -4.42 -1.58 3.94
N ILE A 79 -4.69 -0.64 3.05
CA ILE A 79 -4.32 -0.70 1.63
C ILE A 79 -3.89 0.69 1.19
N GLY A 80 -2.88 0.80 0.37
CA GLY A 80 -2.40 2.09 -0.11
C GLY A 80 -1.40 1.95 -1.24
N ASP A 81 -1.10 3.08 -1.85
CA ASP A 81 -0.09 3.22 -2.87
C ASP A 81 0.74 4.47 -2.62
N VAL A 82 2.04 4.31 -2.69
CA VAL A 82 3.02 5.39 -2.55
C VAL A 82 3.30 5.99 -3.92
N SER A 83 3.09 7.28 -4.06
CA SER A 83 3.38 8.01 -5.31
C SER A 83 4.83 7.81 -5.76
N GLY A 84 5.00 7.56 -7.06
CA GLY A 84 6.30 7.23 -7.65
C GLY A 84 6.40 5.75 -8.01
N LYS A 85 7.59 5.31 -8.42
CA LYS A 85 7.84 3.93 -8.88
C LYS A 85 9.17 3.41 -8.36
N GLY A 86 9.35 2.09 -8.42
CA GLY A 86 10.60 1.42 -8.13
C GLY A 86 11.03 1.49 -6.66
N ILE A 87 12.32 1.46 -6.43
CA ILE A 87 12.93 1.35 -5.09
C ILE A 87 12.51 2.47 -4.14
N GLN A 88 12.39 3.71 -4.64
CA GLN A 88 12.00 4.84 -3.79
C GLN A 88 10.61 4.63 -3.18
N ALA A 89 9.63 4.24 -4.00
CA ALA A 89 8.27 3.96 -3.53
C ALA A 89 8.26 2.78 -2.54
N ALA A 90 9.06 1.73 -2.80
CA ALA A 90 9.20 0.58 -1.93
C ALA A 90 9.77 0.94 -0.55
N PHE A 91 10.75 1.85 -0.46
CA PHE A 91 11.27 2.33 0.82
C PHE A 91 10.22 3.11 1.61
N TYR A 92 9.46 3.99 0.96
CA TYR A 92 8.39 4.70 1.65
C TYR A 92 7.24 3.78 2.07
N MET A 93 6.92 2.76 1.28
CA MET A 93 5.97 1.72 1.67
C MET A 93 6.43 1.00 2.96
N THR A 94 7.72 0.65 3.05
CA THR A 94 8.30 0.01 4.24
C THR A 94 8.22 0.94 5.46
N PHE A 95 8.49 2.24 5.29
CA PHE A 95 8.32 3.24 6.34
C PHE A 95 6.86 3.30 6.82
N VAL A 96 5.90 3.39 5.89
CA VAL A 96 4.45 3.38 6.20
C VAL A 96 4.09 2.15 7.00
N LYS A 97 4.49 0.95 6.55
CA LYS A 97 4.27 -0.30 7.28
C LYS A 97 4.81 -0.24 8.71
N GLY A 98 6.05 0.21 8.89
CA GLY A 98 6.65 0.34 10.22
C GLY A 98 5.85 1.24 11.15
N VAL A 99 5.37 2.38 10.65
CA VAL A 99 4.52 3.32 11.40
C VAL A 99 3.18 2.68 11.76
N LEU A 100 2.50 2.03 10.79
CA LEU A 100 1.21 1.38 11.03
C LEU A 100 1.33 0.28 12.09
N HIS A 101 2.32 -0.61 11.99
CA HIS A 101 2.55 -1.66 12.98
C HIS A 101 2.86 -1.11 14.38
N SER A 102 3.58 0.01 14.45
CA SER A 102 3.93 0.63 15.74
C SER A 102 2.74 1.31 16.42
N LEU A 103 1.81 1.88 15.63
CA LEU A 103 0.72 2.71 16.14
C LEU A 103 -0.63 2.01 16.25
N SER A 104 -0.87 0.96 15.44
CA SER A 104 -2.20 0.32 15.34
C SER A 104 -2.73 -0.25 16.67
N ALA A 105 -1.85 -0.69 17.56
CA ALA A 105 -2.26 -1.16 18.90
C ALA A 105 -2.51 -0.02 19.89
N LEU A 106 -2.02 1.17 19.62
CA LEU A 106 -2.04 2.33 20.54
C LEU A 106 -3.15 3.33 20.17
N ILE A 107 -3.43 3.49 18.87
CA ILE A 107 -4.38 4.47 18.35
C ILE A 107 -5.54 3.71 17.71
N LEU A 108 -6.72 3.82 18.31
CA LEU A 108 -7.91 3.08 17.88
C LEU A 108 -8.80 3.86 16.88
N SER A 109 -8.55 5.16 16.66
CA SER A 109 -9.23 5.92 15.60
C SER A 109 -8.41 5.82 14.31
N PRO A 110 -8.96 5.28 13.23
CA PRO A 110 -8.32 5.30 11.91
C PRO A 110 -7.90 6.69 11.44
N LEU A 111 -8.73 7.70 11.67
CA LEU A 111 -8.42 9.08 11.30
C LEU A 111 -7.23 9.63 12.10
N GLU A 112 -7.19 9.41 13.41
CA GLU A 112 -6.09 9.86 14.25
C GLU A 112 -4.78 9.16 13.89
N LEU A 113 -4.82 7.85 13.60
CA LEU A 113 -3.65 7.10 13.18
C LEU A 113 -3.12 7.63 11.84
N LEU A 114 -4.00 7.84 10.86
CA LEU A 114 -3.60 8.41 9.57
C LEU A 114 -3.07 9.85 9.70
N ASN A 115 -3.58 10.64 10.64
CA ASN A 115 -3.03 11.97 10.91
C ASN A 115 -1.62 11.90 11.52
N GLN A 116 -1.35 10.95 12.40
CA GLN A 116 0.01 10.71 12.92
C GLN A 116 0.95 10.23 11.81
N LEU A 117 0.50 9.30 10.98
CA LEU A 117 1.24 8.87 9.80
C LEU A 117 1.53 10.05 8.87
N ASN A 118 0.52 10.89 8.58
CA ASN A 118 0.67 12.09 7.74
C ASN A 118 1.76 13.04 8.27
N ARG A 119 1.79 13.27 9.59
CA ARG A 119 2.83 14.10 10.22
C ARG A 119 4.21 13.48 10.04
N LEU A 120 4.38 12.21 10.42
CA LEU A 120 5.66 11.51 10.34
C LEU A 120 6.14 11.38 8.90
N PHE A 121 5.25 11.08 7.96
CA PHE A 121 5.58 10.96 6.54
C PHE A 121 6.05 12.30 5.98
N LYS A 122 5.36 13.39 6.29
CA LYS A 122 5.70 14.73 5.82
C LYS A 122 7.04 15.24 6.35
N GLU A 123 7.44 14.82 7.56
CA GLU A 123 8.73 15.14 8.17
C GLU A 123 9.90 14.37 7.53
N ASN A 124 9.65 13.19 6.95
CA ASN A 124 10.69 12.27 6.50
C ASN A 124 10.71 12.03 4.98
N ALA A 125 9.61 12.33 4.28
CA ALA A 125 9.54 12.08 2.84
C ALA A 125 10.07 13.26 2.00
N THR A 126 10.55 12.94 0.81
CA THR A 126 10.93 13.94 -0.19
C THR A 126 9.72 14.79 -0.57
N ARG A 127 9.94 16.10 -0.75
CA ARG A 127 8.86 17.02 -1.12
C ARG A 127 8.15 16.57 -2.41
N GLY A 128 6.82 16.51 -2.35
CA GLY A 128 5.97 16.06 -3.45
C GLY A 128 5.63 14.57 -3.41
N THR A 129 6.26 13.78 -2.55
CA THR A 129 5.86 12.39 -2.32
C THR A 129 4.64 12.35 -1.40
N PHE A 130 3.68 11.49 -1.71
CA PHE A 130 2.48 11.27 -0.91
C PHE A 130 2.08 9.80 -0.95
N VAL A 131 1.16 9.42 -0.08
CA VAL A 131 0.57 8.08 -0.05
C VAL A 131 -0.94 8.22 -0.13
N SER A 132 -1.56 7.52 -1.07
CA SER A 132 -2.99 7.27 -1.05
C SER A 132 -3.26 6.01 -0.24
N MET A 133 -4.19 6.03 0.72
CA MET A 133 -4.48 4.81 1.47
C MET A 133 -5.86 4.80 2.15
N ILE A 134 -6.33 3.60 2.45
CA ILE A 134 -7.39 3.34 3.41
C ILE A 134 -6.75 2.61 4.59
N TYR A 135 -7.06 3.06 5.79
CA TYR A 135 -6.78 2.36 7.02
C TYR A 135 -8.07 2.21 7.81
N GLY A 136 -8.33 1.01 8.32
CA GLY A 136 -9.54 0.73 9.08
C GLY A 136 -9.34 -0.33 10.14
N ILE A 137 -10.25 -0.34 11.12
CA ILE A 137 -10.32 -1.35 12.18
C ILE A 137 -11.61 -2.13 12.00
N LEU A 138 -11.46 -3.42 11.76
CA LEU A 138 -12.54 -4.39 11.66
C LEU A 138 -12.77 -5.03 13.04
N GLU A 139 -13.97 -4.85 13.57
CA GLU A 139 -14.45 -5.52 14.78
C GLU A 139 -15.41 -6.64 14.38
N ALA A 140 -14.92 -7.87 14.32
CA ALA A 140 -15.68 -8.99 13.78
C ALA A 140 -16.94 -9.31 14.58
N ASP A 141 -16.90 -9.21 15.91
CA ASP A 141 -18.05 -9.46 16.78
C ASP A 141 -19.22 -8.49 16.51
N LYS A 142 -18.91 -7.26 16.06
CA LYS A 142 -19.89 -6.24 15.70
C LYS A 142 -20.26 -6.28 14.22
N ARG A 143 -19.42 -6.92 13.39
CA ARG A 143 -19.44 -6.85 11.92
C ARG A 143 -19.34 -5.40 11.44
N GLU A 144 -18.45 -4.65 12.04
CA GLU A 144 -18.23 -3.22 11.73
C GLU A 144 -16.80 -2.98 11.30
N LEU A 145 -16.64 -2.24 10.19
CA LEU A 145 -15.38 -1.71 9.73
C LEU A 145 -15.40 -0.18 9.88
N THR A 146 -14.69 0.31 10.88
CA THR A 146 -14.46 1.75 11.01
C THR A 146 -13.19 2.09 10.24
N PHE A 147 -13.25 3.04 9.30
CA PHE A 147 -12.11 3.38 8.44
C PHE A 147 -12.03 4.86 8.12
N ALA A 148 -10.84 5.30 7.75
CA ALA A 148 -10.60 6.59 7.11
C ALA A 148 -9.88 6.37 5.77
N ARG A 149 -10.24 7.17 4.75
CA ARG A 149 -9.67 7.13 3.42
C ARG A 149 -8.83 8.38 3.16
N ALA A 150 -7.55 8.21 2.97
CA ALA A 150 -6.61 9.28 2.67
C ALA A 150 -6.32 9.35 1.16
N GLY A 151 -7.23 9.90 0.36
CA GLY A 151 -7.03 10.11 -1.08
C GLY A 151 -6.95 8.84 -1.93
N HIS A 152 -7.32 7.70 -1.41
CA HIS A 152 -7.27 6.40 -2.10
C HIS A 152 -8.53 6.16 -2.94
N ASN A 153 -8.55 5.08 -3.75
CA ASN A 153 -9.73 4.61 -4.46
C ASN A 153 -10.89 4.36 -3.49
N PRO A 154 -12.16 4.55 -3.91
CA PRO A 154 -13.30 4.23 -3.07
C PRO A 154 -13.40 2.73 -2.80
N MET A 155 -13.92 2.37 -1.64
CA MET A 155 -14.25 0.99 -1.33
C MET A 155 -15.51 0.57 -2.08
N LEU A 156 -15.52 -0.60 -2.72
CA LEU A 156 -16.72 -1.19 -3.27
C LEU A 156 -17.35 -2.11 -2.23
N VAL A 157 -18.63 -1.92 -1.96
CA VAL A 157 -19.43 -2.81 -1.09
C VAL A 157 -20.47 -3.49 -1.95
N VAL A 158 -20.47 -4.83 -1.93
CA VAL A 158 -21.48 -5.66 -2.58
C VAL A 158 -22.30 -6.32 -1.48
N ARG A 159 -23.59 -6.02 -1.45
CA ARG A 159 -24.53 -6.56 -0.49
C ARG A 159 -24.97 -7.98 -0.85
N ALA A 160 -25.38 -8.76 0.12
CA ALA A 160 -25.85 -10.14 -0.09
C ALA A 160 -26.99 -10.28 -1.11
N ASN A 161 -27.79 -9.21 -1.31
CA ASN A 161 -28.86 -9.16 -2.31
C ASN A 161 -28.38 -8.82 -3.74
N GLY A 162 -27.07 -8.59 -3.92
CA GLY A 162 -26.45 -8.22 -5.20
C GLY A 162 -26.35 -6.71 -5.45
N ASP A 163 -26.88 -5.85 -4.59
CA ASP A 163 -26.69 -4.40 -4.71
C ASP A 163 -25.21 -4.05 -4.48
N ALA A 164 -24.70 -3.13 -5.28
CA ALA A 164 -23.33 -2.66 -5.19
C ALA A 164 -23.27 -1.14 -5.02
N GLU A 165 -22.45 -0.67 -4.10
CA GLU A 165 -22.25 0.75 -3.83
C GLU A 165 -20.78 1.11 -3.68
N TRP A 166 -20.40 2.30 -4.14
CA TRP A 166 -19.07 2.86 -3.93
C TRP A 166 -19.07 3.77 -2.70
N LEU A 167 -18.30 3.40 -1.68
CA LEU A 167 -18.11 4.25 -0.50
C LEU A 167 -16.99 5.25 -0.75
N MET A 168 -17.35 6.46 -1.12
CA MET A 168 -16.46 7.59 -1.39
C MET A 168 -16.50 8.58 -0.22
N THR A 169 -15.72 8.32 0.83
CA THR A 169 -15.56 9.26 1.96
C THR A 169 -14.59 10.39 1.60
N LYS A 170 -14.68 11.55 2.28
CA LYS A 170 -13.69 12.62 2.10
C LYS A 170 -12.34 12.19 2.64
N GLY A 171 -11.27 12.59 1.96
CA GLY A 171 -9.93 12.28 2.45
C GLY A 171 -8.83 12.90 1.60
N ILE A 172 -7.79 13.37 2.28
CA ILE A 172 -6.58 13.97 1.70
C ILE A 172 -5.46 12.94 1.81
N GLY A 173 -4.67 12.76 0.73
CA GLY A 173 -3.52 11.85 0.73
C GLY A 173 -2.52 12.19 1.85
N VAL A 174 -1.92 11.14 2.43
CA VAL A 174 -0.86 11.26 3.45
C VAL A 174 0.34 11.98 2.84
N GLY A 175 0.89 12.98 3.52
CA GLY A 175 2.01 13.80 3.05
C GLY A 175 1.59 15.07 2.29
N VAL A 176 0.33 15.17 1.82
CA VAL A 176 -0.14 16.32 1.00
C VAL A 176 -0.36 17.56 1.87
N ALA A 177 -1.08 17.44 2.97
CA ALA A 177 -1.51 18.57 3.80
C ALA A 177 -0.82 18.59 5.17
N ASN A 178 -0.86 19.72 5.88
CA ASN A 178 -0.54 19.75 7.31
C ASN A 178 -1.64 19.07 8.13
N SER A 179 -1.33 18.70 9.40
CA SER A 179 -2.25 17.97 10.25
C SER A 179 -3.62 18.65 10.42
N LEU A 180 -3.67 19.96 10.51
CA LEU A 180 -4.94 20.69 10.66
C LEU A 180 -5.84 20.55 9.42
N LEU A 181 -5.28 20.70 8.24
CA LEU A 181 -6.00 20.53 6.98
C LEU A 181 -6.33 19.06 6.72
N PHE A 182 -5.42 18.15 7.05
CA PHE A 182 -5.65 16.71 6.94
C PHE A 182 -6.87 16.27 7.77
N MET A 183 -6.91 16.65 9.07
CA MET A 183 -8.02 16.33 9.97
C MET A 183 -9.36 16.95 9.53
N LYS A 184 -9.34 18.16 8.96
CA LYS A 184 -10.55 18.81 8.45
C LYS A 184 -11.05 18.23 7.12
N GLY A 185 -10.13 17.74 6.29
CA GLY A 185 -10.42 17.25 4.95
C GLY A 185 -10.57 15.74 4.84
N THR A 186 -10.38 15.01 5.94
CA THR A 186 -10.51 13.56 5.99
C THR A 186 -11.56 13.19 7.03
N GLU A 187 -12.43 12.25 6.72
CA GLU A 187 -13.50 11.79 7.61
C GLU A 187 -13.31 10.31 7.95
N GLU A 188 -13.77 9.95 9.15
CA GLU A 188 -13.87 8.57 9.60
C GLU A 188 -15.30 8.07 9.37
N TYR A 189 -15.46 6.86 8.88
CA TYR A 189 -16.75 6.26 8.58
C TYR A 189 -16.81 4.82 9.13
N THR A 190 -17.97 4.43 9.65
CA THR A 190 -18.22 3.06 10.09
C THR A 190 -19.19 2.36 9.14
N LEU A 191 -18.67 1.34 8.44
CA LEU A 191 -19.45 0.44 7.60
C LEU A 191 -19.94 -0.73 8.44
N LYS A 192 -21.25 -0.98 8.45
CA LYS A 192 -21.83 -2.19 8.98
C LYS A 192 -21.97 -3.23 7.88
N LEU A 193 -21.43 -4.43 8.13
CA LEU A 193 -21.49 -5.58 7.24
C LEU A 193 -22.55 -6.56 7.73
N ASN A 194 -23.37 -7.05 6.83
CA ASN A 194 -24.30 -8.16 7.09
C ASN A 194 -23.67 -9.46 6.58
N GLU A 195 -24.30 -10.57 6.92
CA GLU A 195 -23.89 -11.87 6.41
C GLU A 195 -24.05 -11.94 4.88
N GLY A 196 -22.99 -12.34 4.18
CA GLY A 196 -22.95 -12.39 2.72
C GLY A 196 -22.57 -11.05 2.05
N ASP A 197 -22.37 -9.94 2.80
CA ASP A 197 -21.81 -8.71 2.26
C ASP A 197 -20.32 -8.87 1.99
N VAL A 198 -19.82 -8.25 0.93
CA VAL A 198 -18.42 -8.23 0.55
C VAL A 198 -17.92 -6.78 0.46
N ALA A 199 -16.82 -6.46 1.13
CA ALA A 199 -16.12 -5.19 0.98
C ALA A 199 -14.82 -5.41 0.20
N VAL A 200 -14.64 -4.68 -0.90
CA VAL A 200 -13.47 -4.78 -1.78
C VAL A 200 -12.68 -3.48 -1.73
N LEU A 201 -11.40 -3.61 -1.39
CA LEU A 201 -10.43 -2.54 -1.44
C LEU A 201 -9.42 -2.87 -2.55
N TYR A 202 -8.99 -1.88 -3.32
CA TYR A 202 -8.10 -2.10 -4.46
C TYR A 202 -7.25 -0.86 -4.75
N THR A 203 -6.08 -1.06 -5.35
CA THR A 203 -5.23 0.00 -5.90
C THR A 203 -5.54 0.22 -7.39
N ASP A 204 -5.03 1.30 -7.96
CA ASP A 204 -5.24 1.67 -9.37
C ASP A 204 -4.61 0.67 -10.34
N GLY A 205 -3.65 -0.15 -9.89
CA GLY A 205 -3.10 -1.25 -10.69
C GLY A 205 -4.14 -2.19 -11.30
N ILE A 206 -5.34 -2.32 -10.67
CA ILE A 206 -6.45 -3.10 -11.25
C ILE A 206 -7.18 -2.31 -12.34
N THR A 207 -7.32 -0.99 -12.20
CA THR A 207 -8.11 -0.15 -13.10
C THR A 207 -7.29 0.45 -14.24
N GLU A 208 -5.97 0.52 -14.09
CA GLU A 208 -5.03 1.07 -15.08
C GLU A 208 -4.27 -0.01 -15.88
N MET A 209 -4.66 -1.28 -15.75
CA MET A 209 -4.03 -2.39 -16.47
C MET A 209 -4.34 -2.31 -17.97
N PHE A 210 -3.33 -1.98 -18.78
CA PHE A 210 -3.43 -2.03 -20.23
C PHE A 210 -3.20 -3.47 -20.72
N PHE A 211 -4.22 -4.08 -21.29
CA PHE A 211 -4.04 -5.33 -22.02
C PHE A 211 -3.57 -5.00 -23.45
N PHE A 212 -2.32 -5.30 -23.76
CA PHE A 212 -1.87 -5.37 -25.13
C PHE A 212 -2.32 -6.73 -25.69
N PHE A 213 -3.37 -6.72 -26.52
CA PHE A 213 -3.70 -7.87 -27.36
C PHE A 213 -2.77 -7.82 -28.58
N PHE A 214 -1.87 -8.81 -28.70
CA PHE A 214 -1.11 -9.09 -29.92
C PHE A 214 -1.89 -10.06 -30.81
#